data_f8e604ee85a9e5a9a93e038587eba905
#
_entry.id   f8e604ee85a9e5a9a93e038587eba905
#
_cell.length_a   1.000
_cell.length_b   1.000
_cell.length_c   1.000
_cell.angle_alpha   90.00
_cell.angle_beta   90.00
_cell.angle_gamma   90.00
#
_symmetry.space_group_name_H-M   'P 1'
#
loop_
_entity.id
_entity.type
_entity.pdbx_description
1 polymer ?
#
loop_
_entity_poly.entity_id
_entity_poly.type
_entity_poly.pdbx_seq_one_letter_code
_entity_poly.pdbx_strand_id
1 'polypeptide(L)'
;DEVYEFTWVGKKASIIEANKPIRKTLRPCKEESVNWDNTENLYIEGDNLEVLKLLQESYLNKVKMIYIDPPYNTGNDFIYNDDFKMTEKEYAEESGEFDEDGNRMFRNTDSNGRFHSDWCSMIYPRLLLARNLLTDDGVIFISIDDNEIENLKKICDEVFGESNFINIISVKTKDSAG
;
A
#
# COMPACT_ATOMS: atom_id res chain seq x y z
N ASP A 1 30.77 -13.50 4.04
CA ASP A 1 29.39 -13.59 4.51
C ASP A 1 28.48 -13.37 3.31
N GLU A 2 27.52 -14.27 3.10
CA GLU A 2 26.53 -14.14 2.05
C GLU A 2 25.56 -13.02 2.44
N VAL A 3 25.32 -12.06 1.52
CA VAL A 3 24.31 -11.00 1.69
C VAL A 3 23.19 -11.28 0.70
N TYR A 4 22.03 -11.69 1.22
CA TYR A 4 20.80 -11.83 0.43
C TYR A 4 19.99 -10.54 0.50
N GLU A 5 19.57 -10.04 -0.65
CA GLU A 5 18.70 -8.87 -0.75
C GLU A 5 17.58 -9.15 -1.77
N PHE A 6 16.33 -8.96 -1.35
CA PHE A 6 15.21 -8.93 -2.27
C PHE A 6 15.14 -7.54 -2.94
N THR A 7 15.24 -7.49 -4.25
CA THR A 7 15.28 -6.22 -5.00
C THR A 7 14.43 -6.28 -6.27
N TRP A 8 13.98 -5.12 -6.72
CA TRP A 8 13.24 -4.93 -7.98
C TRP A 8 13.51 -3.53 -8.55
N VAL A 9 13.08 -3.32 -9.80
CA VAL A 9 13.18 -2.01 -10.46
C VAL A 9 12.23 -1.02 -9.78
N GLY A 10 12.76 0.05 -9.18
CA GLY A 10 11.98 1.06 -8.43
C GLY A 10 12.09 0.98 -6.91
N LYS A 11 12.70 -0.05 -6.31
CA LYS A 11 12.82 -0.18 -4.86
C LYS A 11 13.41 1.05 -4.17
N LYS A 12 14.51 1.59 -4.70
CA LYS A 12 15.14 2.81 -4.14
C LYS A 12 14.22 4.02 -4.19
N ALA A 13 13.46 4.17 -5.28
CA ALA A 13 12.51 5.25 -5.43
C ALA A 13 11.35 5.11 -4.43
N SER A 14 10.87 3.88 -4.16
CA SER A 14 9.85 3.59 -3.15
C SER A 14 10.31 4.00 -1.74
N ILE A 15 11.57 3.73 -1.39
CA ILE A 15 12.14 4.14 -0.10
C ILE A 15 12.18 5.67 0.01
N ILE A 16 12.61 6.34 -1.05
CA ILE A 16 12.65 7.80 -1.10
C ILE A 16 11.23 8.36 -0.94
N GLU A 17 10.26 7.78 -1.65
CA GLU A 17 8.87 8.22 -1.58
C GLU A 17 8.30 8.11 -0.17
N ALA A 18 8.50 6.98 0.51
CA ALA A 18 8.06 6.82 1.91
C ALA A 18 8.62 7.92 2.84
N ASN A 19 9.83 8.40 2.56
CA ASN A 19 10.53 9.40 3.39
C ASN A 19 10.35 10.84 2.92
N LYS A 20 9.67 11.09 1.81
CA LYS A 20 9.39 12.47 1.39
C LYS A 20 8.49 13.18 2.41
N PRO A 21 8.87 14.39 2.85
CA PRO A 21 8.03 15.16 3.76
C PRO A 21 6.73 15.59 3.06
N ILE A 22 5.64 15.58 3.81
CA ILE A 22 4.34 16.07 3.35
C ILE A 22 4.06 17.46 3.93
N ARG A 23 3.41 18.34 3.13
CA ARG A 23 3.01 19.69 3.53
C ARG A 23 1.48 19.84 3.66
N LYS A 24 0.77 18.72 3.65
CA LYS A 24 -0.69 18.67 3.82
C LYS A 24 -1.06 18.50 5.28
N THR A 25 -2.34 18.66 5.60
CA THR A 25 -2.89 18.41 6.93
C THR A 25 -4.28 17.80 6.80
N LEU A 26 -4.70 17.07 7.82
CA LEU A 26 -6.06 16.56 7.93
C LEU A 26 -7.01 17.74 8.26
N ARG A 27 -8.17 17.76 7.61
CA ARG A 27 -9.22 18.76 7.84
C ARG A 27 -10.47 18.09 8.41
N PRO A 28 -10.98 18.54 9.56
CA PRO A 28 -12.26 18.06 10.07
C PRO A 28 -13.41 18.38 9.10
N CYS A 29 -14.26 17.39 8.84
CA CYS A 29 -15.49 17.53 8.04
C CYS A 29 -16.70 17.18 8.91
N LYS A 30 -17.14 18.15 9.73
CA LYS A 30 -18.21 17.94 10.72
C LYS A 30 -19.55 17.70 10.07
N GLU A 31 -19.80 18.35 8.95
CA GLU A 31 -21.07 18.30 8.21
C GLU A 31 -21.37 16.90 7.67
N GLU A 32 -20.33 16.12 7.38
CA GLU A 32 -20.46 14.76 6.87
C GLU A 32 -20.19 13.68 7.94
N SER A 33 -19.89 14.11 9.17
CA SER A 33 -19.57 13.21 10.28
C SER A 33 -20.82 12.82 11.06
N VAL A 34 -20.90 11.55 11.43
CA VAL A 34 -21.96 11.03 12.30
C VAL A 34 -21.48 11.03 13.74
N ASN A 35 -22.27 11.62 14.64
CA ASN A 35 -22.01 11.63 16.08
C ASN A 35 -20.63 12.23 16.45
N TRP A 36 -20.25 13.31 15.78
CA TRP A 36 -18.94 13.96 15.88
C TRP A 36 -18.44 14.16 17.32
N ASP A 37 -19.31 14.64 18.22
CA ASP A 37 -18.90 15.02 19.57
C ASP A 37 -18.64 13.81 20.51
N ASN A 38 -19.09 12.60 20.14
CA ASN A 38 -19.03 11.43 21.02
C ASN A 38 -18.35 10.21 20.37
N THR A 39 -18.02 10.26 19.07
CA THR A 39 -17.33 9.15 18.41
C THR A 39 -15.84 9.21 18.65
N GLU A 40 -15.21 8.05 18.85
CA GLU A 40 -13.75 7.90 18.83
C GLU A 40 -13.26 7.30 17.50
N ASN A 41 -14.18 6.99 16.57
CA ASN A 41 -13.85 6.45 15.26
C ASN A 41 -13.47 7.59 14.31
N LEU A 42 -12.48 7.34 13.46
CA LEU A 42 -12.03 8.24 12.41
C LEU A 42 -12.21 7.58 11.04
N TYR A 43 -12.82 8.31 10.12
CA TYR A 43 -12.76 8.04 8.69
C TYR A 43 -11.90 9.13 8.05
N ILE A 44 -10.88 8.74 7.31
CA ILE A 44 -9.95 9.67 6.66
C ILE A 44 -10.00 9.41 5.15
N GLU A 45 -10.41 10.41 4.40
CA GLU A 45 -10.49 10.41 2.95
C GLU A 45 -9.27 11.09 2.35
N GLY A 46 -8.70 10.47 1.29
CA GLY A 46 -7.53 10.97 0.58
C GLY A 46 -6.55 9.88 0.18
N ASP A 47 -5.47 10.24 -0.51
CA ASP A 47 -4.41 9.32 -0.86
C ASP A 47 -3.82 8.64 0.39
N ASN A 48 -3.86 7.30 0.42
CA ASN A 48 -3.49 6.56 1.62
C ASN A 48 -1.99 6.63 1.95
N LEU A 49 -1.09 6.83 0.97
CA LEU A 49 0.33 7.03 1.23
C LEU A 49 0.57 8.37 1.94
N GLU A 50 -0.12 9.42 1.49
CA GLU A 50 -0.08 10.75 2.13
C GLU A 50 -0.69 10.70 3.54
N VAL A 51 -1.82 10.03 3.70
CA VAL A 51 -2.47 9.84 5.01
C VAL A 51 -1.54 9.10 5.97
N LEU A 52 -0.88 8.02 5.54
CA LEU A 52 0.09 7.28 6.36
C LEU A 52 1.25 8.18 6.83
N LYS A 53 1.72 9.10 5.98
CA LYS A 53 2.74 10.10 6.37
C LYS A 53 2.22 11.06 7.44
N LEU A 54 1.00 11.55 7.30
CA LEU A 54 0.37 12.44 8.30
C LEU A 54 0.14 11.75 9.64
N LEU A 55 -0.22 10.47 9.62
CA LEU A 55 -0.47 9.69 10.84
C LEU A 55 0.80 9.42 11.65
N GLN A 56 2.00 9.51 11.05
CA GLN A 56 3.27 9.31 11.78
C GLN A 56 3.39 10.23 12.99
N GLU A 57 2.91 11.47 12.92
CA GLU A 57 3.05 12.43 14.03
C GLU A 57 2.19 12.05 15.25
N SER A 58 1.00 11.51 15.02
CA SER A 58 0.02 11.31 16.09
C SER A 58 -0.15 9.86 16.54
N TYR A 59 0.15 8.91 15.65
CA TYR A 59 -0.13 7.48 15.85
C TYR A 59 1.11 6.59 15.84
N LEU A 60 2.31 7.15 15.91
CA LEU A 60 3.54 6.36 16.02
C LEU A 60 3.45 5.38 17.20
N ASN A 61 3.65 4.08 16.94
CA ASN A 61 3.58 2.99 17.92
C ASN A 61 2.27 2.93 18.74
N LYS A 62 1.13 3.30 18.12
CA LYS A 62 -0.17 3.32 18.81
C LYS A 62 -1.23 2.40 18.20
N VAL A 63 -1.00 1.89 17.01
CA VAL A 63 -1.97 1.05 16.30
C VAL A 63 -1.78 -0.41 16.69
N LYS A 64 -2.82 -1.03 17.21
CA LYS A 64 -2.80 -2.42 17.66
C LYS A 64 -2.98 -3.41 16.53
N MET A 65 -3.79 -3.06 15.54
CA MET A 65 -4.08 -3.92 14.39
C MET A 65 -4.24 -3.08 13.12
N ILE A 66 -3.64 -3.57 12.04
CA ILE A 66 -3.84 -3.06 10.69
C ILE A 66 -4.42 -4.19 9.84
N TYR A 67 -5.46 -3.89 9.06
CA TYR A 67 -5.97 -4.77 8.01
C TYR A 67 -5.97 -4.02 6.70
N ILE A 68 -5.39 -4.61 5.66
CA ILE A 68 -5.38 -4.06 4.31
C ILE A 68 -5.79 -5.10 3.27
N ASP A 69 -6.40 -4.62 2.20
CA ASP A 69 -6.85 -5.39 1.04
C ASP A 69 -6.35 -4.68 -0.23
N PRO A 70 -5.07 -4.86 -0.59
CA PRO A 70 -4.48 -4.19 -1.74
C PRO A 70 -4.96 -4.82 -3.06
N PRO A 71 -4.73 -4.18 -4.21
CA PRO A 71 -4.91 -4.82 -5.51
C PRO A 71 -4.11 -6.12 -5.60
N TYR A 72 -4.72 -7.17 -6.16
CA TYR A 72 -4.09 -8.51 -6.23
C TYR A 72 -3.15 -8.68 -7.43
N ASN A 73 -3.08 -7.68 -8.29
CA ASN A 73 -2.25 -7.69 -9.50
C ASN A 73 -2.62 -8.81 -10.49
N THR A 74 -3.89 -8.95 -10.77
CA THR A 74 -4.45 -9.99 -11.65
C THR A 74 -4.29 -9.71 -13.14
N GLY A 75 -3.59 -8.63 -13.52
CA GLY A 75 -3.46 -8.15 -14.89
C GLY A 75 -4.60 -7.23 -15.35
N ASN A 76 -5.63 -7.05 -14.51
CA ASN A 76 -6.75 -6.15 -14.74
C ASN A 76 -6.90 -5.10 -13.65
N ASP A 77 -6.09 -5.17 -12.62
CA ASP A 77 -6.15 -4.28 -11.48
C ASP A 77 -5.49 -2.93 -11.80
N PHE A 78 -6.05 -1.88 -11.22
CA PHE A 78 -5.44 -0.57 -11.21
C PHE A 78 -4.51 -0.46 -10.01
N ILE A 79 -3.31 0.05 -10.24
CA ILE A 79 -2.36 0.40 -9.19
C ILE A 79 -2.10 1.91 -9.20
N TYR A 80 -1.74 2.46 -8.03
CA TYR A 80 -1.42 3.88 -7.92
C TYR A 80 -0.07 4.17 -8.57
N ASN A 81 -0.01 5.23 -9.35
CA ASN A 81 1.24 5.76 -9.89
C ASN A 81 1.84 6.75 -8.89
N ASP A 82 2.58 6.23 -7.93
CA ASP A 82 3.31 7.05 -6.96
C ASP A 82 4.55 7.66 -7.64
N ASP A 83 4.38 8.71 -8.45
CA ASP A 83 5.41 9.58 -9.07
C ASP A 83 6.79 8.94 -9.39
N PHE A 84 6.82 7.68 -9.77
CA PHE A 84 8.03 7.05 -10.33
C PHE A 84 8.15 7.53 -11.76
N LYS A 85 9.00 8.53 -12.01
CA LYS A 85 9.27 9.22 -13.27
C LYS A 85 9.04 8.34 -14.51
N MET A 86 7.82 8.33 -14.99
CA MET A 86 7.52 7.98 -16.37
C MET A 86 7.78 9.22 -17.23
N THR A 87 8.33 9.03 -18.41
CA THR A 87 8.48 10.12 -19.37
C THR A 87 7.10 10.52 -19.90
N GLU A 88 6.90 11.79 -20.28
CA GLU A 88 5.61 12.30 -20.83
C GLU A 88 5.06 11.46 -22.00
N LYS A 89 5.91 10.69 -22.68
CA LYS A 89 5.54 9.82 -23.79
C LYS A 89 4.91 8.50 -23.34
N GLU A 90 5.43 7.90 -22.29
CA GLU A 90 4.82 6.71 -21.65
C GLU A 90 3.50 7.09 -20.99
N TYR A 91 3.38 8.34 -20.57
CA TYR A 91 2.19 8.92 -19.93
C TYR A 91 1.00 9.10 -20.89
N ALA A 92 1.24 9.28 -22.17
CA ALA A 92 0.20 9.55 -23.19
C ALA A 92 -0.42 8.27 -23.78
N GLU A 93 0.26 7.13 -23.68
CA GLU A 93 -0.18 5.87 -24.29
C GLU A 93 -1.00 4.99 -23.35
N GLU A 94 -0.94 5.19 -22.02
CA GLU A 94 -1.75 4.48 -21.06
C GLU A 94 -2.97 5.32 -20.64
N SER A 95 -4.14 4.94 -21.11
CA SER A 95 -5.43 5.50 -20.66
C SER A 95 -5.65 5.18 -19.18
N GLY A 96 -5.09 6.03 -18.28
CA GLY A 96 -5.29 5.89 -16.84
C GLY A 96 -6.68 6.40 -16.45
N GLU A 97 -7.35 5.67 -15.58
CA GLU A 97 -8.53 6.16 -14.86
C GLU A 97 -8.08 6.95 -13.62
N PHE A 98 -8.92 7.85 -13.17
CA PHE A 98 -8.71 8.62 -11.94
C PHE A 98 -9.58 8.01 -10.85
N ASP A 99 -9.07 7.98 -9.62
CA ASP A 99 -9.90 7.68 -8.46
C ASP A 99 -10.82 8.88 -8.12
N GLU A 100 -11.67 8.69 -7.11
CA GLU A 100 -12.63 9.72 -6.68
C GLU A 100 -11.94 11.00 -6.16
N ASP A 101 -10.69 10.89 -5.73
CA ASP A 101 -9.85 12.00 -5.24
C ASP A 101 -9.05 12.68 -6.36
N GLY A 102 -9.17 12.19 -7.61
CA GLY A 102 -8.47 12.72 -8.77
C GLY A 102 -7.00 12.24 -8.90
N ASN A 103 -6.59 11.22 -8.13
CA ASN A 103 -5.29 10.60 -8.30
C ASN A 103 -5.34 9.64 -9.50
N ARG A 104 -4.29 9.66 -10.28
CA ARG A 104 -4.22 8.82 -11.47
C ARG A 104 -3.83 7.39 -11.11
N MET A 105 -4.68 6.45 -11.49
CA MET A 105 -4.41 5.04 -11.48
C MET A 105 -4.06 4.57 -12.88
N PHE A 106 -3.20 3.59 -13.02
CA PHE A 106 -2.94 2.92 -14.29
C PHE A 106 -3.22 1.42 -14.17
N ARG A 107 -3.67 0.83 -15.28
CA ARG A 107 -3.91 -0.60 -15.34
C ARG A 107 -2.59 -1.32 -15.48
N ASN A 108 -2.24 -2.14 -14.51
CA ASN A 108 -1.06 -2.99 -14.57
C ASN A 108 -1.39 -4.28 -15.30
N THR A 109 -0.88 -4.44 -16.51
CA THR A 109 -1.16 -5.60 -17.37
C THR A 109 0.05 -6.52 -17.45
N ASP A 110 -0.19 -7.80 -17.72
CA ASP A 110 0.87 -8.83 -17.86
C ASP A 110 1.88 -8.50 -18.99
N SER A 111 1.48 -7.65 -19.94
CA SER A 111 2.37 -7.15 -21.00
C SER A 111 3.36 -6.08 -20.52
N ASN A 112 3.16 -5.52 -19.33
CA ASN A 112 4.08 -4.61 -18.70
C ASN A 112 5.33 -5.38 -18.25
N GLY A 113 6.50 -5.09 -18.80
CA GLY A 113 7.77 -5.68 -18.38
C GLY A 113 8.17 -5.38 -16.92
N ARG A 114 7.42 -4.51 -16.23
CA ARG A 114 7.59 -4.15 -14.82
C ARG A 114 6.43 -4.59 -13.94
N PHE A 115 5.59 -5.46 -14.41
CA PHE A 115 4.33 -5.89 -13.79
C PHE A 115 4.42 -6.09 -12.26
N HIS A 116 5.29 -6.99 -11.79
CA HIS A 116 5.52 -7.22 -10.37
C HIS A 116 6.29 -6.08 -9.70
N SER A 117 7.23 -5.44 -10.42
CA SER A 117 8.04 -4.35 -9.88
C SER A 117 7.20 -3.12 -9.54
N ASP A 118 6.25 -2.79 -10.38
CA ASP A 118 5.36 -1.64 -10.15
C ASP A 118 4.41 -1.90 -9.00
N TRP A 119 3.88 -3.12 -8.86
CA TRP A 119 3.10 -3.53 -7.70
C TRP A 119 3.94 -3.48 -6.39
N CYS A 120 5.15 -4.03 -6.40
CA CYS A 120 6.06 -3.97 -5.25
C CYS A 120 6.37 -2.52 -4.87
N SER A 121 6.57 -1.64 -5.87
CA SER A 121 6.87 -0.22 -5.65
C SER A 121 5.69 0.53 -5.02
N MET A 122 4.46 0.14 -5.35
CA MET A 122 3.25 0.69 -4.74
C MET A 122 3.08 0.24 -3.28
N ILE A 123 3.22 -1.05 -2.99
CA ILE A 123 2.91 -1.58 -1.65
C ILE A 123 4.00 -1.29 -0.62
N TYR A 124 5.27 -1.30 -1.03
CA TYR A 124 6.42 -1.21 -0.14
C TYR A 124 6.46 0.06 0.73
N PRO A 125 6.29 1.28 0.18
CA PRO A 125 6.30 2.50 0.99
C PRO A 125 5.16 2.55 2.01
N ARG A 126 4.00 1.97 1.66
CA ARG A 126 2.84 1.87 2.55
C ARG A 126 3.12 0.96 3.73
N LEU A 127 3.75 -0.19 3.50
CA LEU A 127 4.13 -1.12 4.58
C LEU A 127 5.23 -0.55 5.47
N LEU A 128 6.22 0.19 4.92
CA LEU A 128 7.23 0.89 5.72
C LEU A 128 6.59 1.87 6.71
N LEU A 129 5.64 2.66 6.25
CA LEU A 129 4.94 3.64 7.10
C LEU A 129 3.98 2.95 8.08
N ALA A 130 3.26 1.91 7.63
CA ALA A 130 2.37 1.12 8.48
C ALA A 130 3.11 0.47 9.65
N ARG A 131 4.30 -0.07 9.41
CA ARG A 131 5.15 -0.63 10.46
C ARG A 131 5.37 0.34 11.62
N ASN A 132 5.65 1.60 11.31
CA ASN A 132 5.93 2.60 12.35
C ASN A 132 4.70 2.94 13.21
N LEU A 133 3.51 2.70 12.70
CA LEU A 133 2.26 2.93 13.44
C LEU A 133 1.96 1.80 14.43
N LEU A 134 2.41 0.56 14.15
CA LEU A 134 2.13 -0.59 14.99
C LEU A 134 2.82 -0.50 16.35
N THR A 135 2.11 -0.95 17.39
CA THR A 135 2.73 -1.24 18.68
C THR A 135 3.64 -2.47 18.58
N ASP A 136 4.53 -2.67 19.56
CA ASP A 136 5.46 -3.82 19.59
C ASP A 136 4.72 -5.18 19.58
N ASP A 137 3.51 -5.22 20.13
CA ASP A 137 2.62 -6.39 20.14
C ASP A 137 1.47 -6.24 19.14
N GLY A 138 1.61 -5.33 18.18
CA GLY A 138 0.65 -5.10 17.10
C GLY A 138 0.74 -6.15 15.99
N VAL A 139 -0.31 -6.27 15.19
CA VAL A 139 -0.40 -7.24 14.10
C VAL A 139 -0.94 -6.60 12.83
N ILE A 140 -0.43 -7.05 11.68
CA ILE A 140 -0.96 -6.69 10.37
C ILE A 140 -1.52 -7.91 9.65
N PHE A 141 -2.70 -7.76 9.06
CA PHE A 141 -3.33 -8.73 8.18
C PHE A 141 -3.43 -8.13 6.78
N ILE A 142 -3.09 -8.92 5.78
CA ILE A 142 -3.08 -8.49 4.38
C ILE A 142 -3.79 -9.54 3.55
N SER A 143 -4.91 -9.16 2.91
CA SER A 143 -5.56 -10.02 1.91
C SER A 143 -4.74 -10.00 0.63
N ILE A 144 -4.53 -11.15 0.03
CA ILE A 144 -3.83 -11.31 -1.24
C ILE A 144 -4.21 -12.65 -1.87
N ASP A 145 -4.04 -12.79 -3.17
CA ASP A 145 -4.16 -14.06 -3.88
C ASP A 145 -2.79 -14.62 -4.32
N ASP A 146 -2.83 -15.67 -5.12
CA ASP A 146 -1.63 -16.39 -5.57
C ASP A 146 -0.72 -15.55 -6.49
N ASN A 147 -1.20 -14.43 -7.06
CA ASN A 147 -0.41 -13.64 -8.01
C ASN A 147 0.78 -12.94 -7.35
N GLU A 148 0.61 -12.39 -6.15
CA GLU A 148 1.64 -11.58 -5.48
C GLU A 148 2.02 -12.05 -4.07
N ILE A 149 1.48 -13.18 -3.59
CA ILE A 149 1.76 -13.66 -2.23
C ILE A 149 3.25 -13.87 -1.95
N GLU A 150 4.01 -14.37 -2.92
CA GLU A 150 5.45 -14.60 -2.75
C GLU A 150 6.24 -13.29 -2.63
N ASN A 151 5.92 -12.30 -3.46
CA ASN A 151 6.54 -10.98 -3.40
C ASN A 151 6.14 -10.24 -2.13
N LEU A 152 4.86 -10.30 -1.77
CA LEU A 152 4.36 -9.72 -0.52
C LEU A 152 5.08 -10.32 0.69
N LYS A 153 5.23 -11.65 0.74
CA LYS A 153 5.94 -12.33 1.84
C LYS A 153 7.38 -11.80 1.99
N LYS A 154 8.13 -11.70 0.89
CA LYS A 154 9.51 -11.18 0.90
C LYS A 154 9.58 -9.71 1.36
N ILE A 155 8.63 -8.88 0.90
CA ILE A 155 8.51 -7.49 1.33
C ILE A 155 8.21 -7.42 2.84
N CYS A 156 7.26 -8.21 3.32
CA CYS A 156 6.90 -8.24 4.74
C CYS A 156 8.06 -8.73 5.61
N ASP A 157 8.81 -9.73 5.17
CA ASP A 157 10.00 -10.22 5.89
C ASP A 157 11.06 -9.12 6.02
N GLU A 158 11.27 -8.32 4.96
CA GLU A 158 12.20 -7.19 5.00
C GLU A 158 11.69 -6.06 5.90
N VAL A 159 10.41 -5.73 5.80
CA VAL A 159 9.82 -4.60 6.53
C VAL A 159 9.61 -4.92 8.00
N PHE A 160 9.04 -6.06 8.33
CA PHE A 160 8.63 -6.42 9.69
C PHE A 160 9.60 -7.37 10.38
N GLY A 161 10.51 -8.00 9.65
CA GLY A 161 11.41 -9.05 10.13
C GLY A 161 10.83 -10.45 9.93
N GLU A 162 11.62 -11.35 9.35
CA GLU A 162 11.21 -12.73 9.05
C GLU A 162 10.73 -13.49 10.30
N SER A 163 11.37 -13.26 11.45
CA SER A 163 11.01 -13.88 12.73
C SER A 163 9.62 -13.48 13.25
N ASN A 164 9.05 -12.40 12.73
CA ASN A 164 7.73 -11.90 13.11
C ASN A 164 6.60 -12.43 12.21
N PHE A 165 6.93 -13.26 11.22
CA PHE A 165 5.93 -13.91 10.39
C PHE A 165 5.11 -14.91 11.22
N ILE A 166 3.78 -14.78 11.18
CA ILE A 166 2.88 -15.63 11.97
C ILE A 166 2.37 -16.78 11.10
N ASN A 167 1.61 -16.50 10.04
CA ASN A 167 1.01 -17.53 9.21
C ASN A 167 0.45 -16.99 7.89
N ILE A 168 0.18 -17.92 6.96
CA ILE A 168 -0.68 -17.74 5.79
C ILE A 168 -1.99 -18.47 6.06
N ILE A 169 -3.11 -17.74 6.01
CA ILE A 169 -4.44 -18.29 6.23
C ILE A 169 -5.12 -18.44 4.87
N SER A 170 -5.31 -19.68 4.43
CA SER A 170 -6.03 -19.96 3.19
C SER A 170 -7.54 -19.82 3.41
N VAL A 171 -8.17 -18.96 2.60
CA VAL A 171 -9.62 -18.76 2.63
C VAL A 171 -10.21 -19.24 1.30
N LYS A 172 -11.14 -20.19 1.37
CA LYS A 172 -11.89 -20.62 0.19
C LYS A 172 -12.90 -19.54 -0.17
N THR A 173 -12.68 -18.86 -1.28
CA THR A 173 -13.68 -18.00 -1.90
C THR A 173 -14.70 -18.81 -2.68
N LYS A 174 -15.83 -18.21 -3.09
CA LYS A 174 -16.91 -18.93 -3.81
C LYS A 174 -16.35 -19.76 -4.94
N ASP A 175 -16.83 -21.03 -5.03
CA ASP A 175 -16.68 -21.81 -6.26
C ASP A 175 -17.27 -20.97 -7.40
N SER A 176 -16.47 -20.72 -8.44
CA SER A 176 -17.00 -20.21 -9.69
C SER A 176 -18.08 -21.19 -10.12
N ALA A 177 -19.34 -20.77 -10.07
CA ALA A 177 -20.42 -21.54 -10.67
C ALA A 177 -20.07 -21.76 -12.13
N GLY A 178 -19.81 -23.02 -12.48
CA GLY A 178 -19.56 -23.46 -13.83
C GLY A 178 -20.76 -23.23 -14.75
#